data_ef87139cd07ed4b7c95123f0a639afc9
#
_entry.id   ef87139cd07ed4b7c95123f0a639afc9
#
_cell.length_a   1.000
_cell.length_b   1.000
_cell.length_c   1.000
_cell.angle_alpha   90.00
_cell.angle_beta   90.00
_cell.angle_gamma   90.00
#
_symmetry.space_group_name_H-M   'P 1'
#
loop_
_entity.id
_entity.type
_entity.pdbx_description
1 polymer ?
#
loop_
_entity_poly.entity_id
_entity_poly.type
_entity_poly.pdbx_seq_one_letter_code
_entity_poly.pdbx_strand_id
1 'polypeptide(L)'
;LLIAFFLRVGMQVPLDLEVLMDAIPLLLVLPIKLMVLFALLLVIRLRSYTAFLMSITLFSYSEFALIVAATWAGTGLIPTSVLPVIAVAVTLSFVISAPLNRFAHELYELFERPLMRLERTDRHPDEQPLTLGGAHVLVIGLGRIGTAVFDSLTDDGEKVVGIDADPGKLESHRQAGRRVVFADAEDPGFWNNLRFGRLEAVVLTM
;
A
#
# COMPACT_ATOMS: atom_id res chain seq x y z
N LEU A 1 -26.31 0.41 9.46
CA LEU A 1 -26.41 1.72 10.13
C LEU A 1 -25.61 2.78 9.38
N LEU A 2 -24.35 2.52 9.01
CA LEU A 2 -23.45 3.45 8.34
C LEU A 2 -23.97 3.88 6.96
N ILE A 3 -24.40 2.92 6.12
CA ILE A 3 -24.97 3.17 4.80
C ILE A 3 -26.22 4.08 4.90
N ALA A 4 -27.09 3.83 5.89
CA ALA A 4 -28.28 4.66 6.09
C ALA A 4 -27.93 6.09 6.52
N PHE A 5 -26.86 6.26 7.31
CA PHE A 5 -26.34 7.56 7.68
C PHE A 5 -25.85 8.34 6.45
N PHE A 6 -25.07 7.71 5.59
CA PHE A 6 -24.55 8.36 4.38
C PHE A 6 -25.64 8.70 3.37
N LEU A 7 -26.62 7.79 3.17
CA LEU A 7 -27.78 8.08 2.34
C LEU A 7 -28.56 9.29 2.89
N ARG A 8 -28.80 9.33 4.20
CA ARG A 8 -29.50 10.46 4.83
C ARG A 8 -28.73 11.77 4.65
N VAL A 9 -27.41 11.76 4.90
CA VAL A 9 -26.56 12.95 4.70
C VAL A 9 -26.58 13.36 3.23
N GLY A 10 -26.37 12.43 2.29
CA GLY A 10 -26.37 12.72 0.87
C GLY A 10 -27.69 13.26 0.33
N MET A 11 -28.83 12.79 0.87
CA MET A 11 -30.15 13.30 0.50
C MET A 11 -30.47 14.69 1.07
N GLN A 12 -29.79 15.11 2.14
CA GLN A 12 -30.00 16.39 2.79
C GLN A 12 -29.01 17.48 2.33
N VAL A 13 -28.00 17.09 1.55
CA VAL A 13 -26.99 18.04 1.05
C VAL A 13 -27.52 18.75 -0.19
N PRO A 14 -27.82 20.05 -0.12
CA PRO A 14 -28.10 20.83 -1.32
C PRO A 14 -26.80 20.91 -2.14
N LEU A 15 -26.87 20.49 -3.40
CA LEU A 15 -25.75 20.61 -4.35
C LEU A 15 -25.75 22.00 -5.00
N ASP A 16 -25.69 23.04 -4.16
CA ASP A 16 -25.58 24.39 -4.61
C ASP A 16 -24.16 24.74 -5.01
N LEU A 17 -24.00 25.67 -5.95
CA LEU A 17 -22.69 26.11 -6.44
C LEU A 17 -21.84 26.68 -5.31
N GLU A 18 -22.47 27.32 -4.32
CA GLU A 18 -21.82 27.87 -3.14
C GLU A 18 -21.14 26.76 -2.31
N VAL A 19 -21.85 25.67 -1.99
CA VAL A 19 -21.32 24.52 -1.27
C VAL A 19 -20.16 23.87 -2.04
N LEU A 20 -20.26 23.81 -3.37
CA LEU A 20 -19.20 23.26 -4.21
C LEU A 20 -17.94 24.15 -4.17
N MET A 21 -18.11 25.46 -4.24
CA MET A 21 -17.02 26.44 -4.12
C MET A 21 -16.33 26.36 -2.78
N ASP A 22 -17.10 26.22 -1.69
CA ASP A 22 -16.59 26.10 -0.33
C ASP A 22 -15.85 24.78 -0.09
N ALA A 23 -16.12 23.73 -0.88
CA ALA A 23 -15.40 22.47 -0.83
C ALA A 23 -14.02 22.51 -1.50
N ILE A 24 -13.79 23.46 -2.44
CA ILE A 24 -12.52 23.56 -3.17
C ILE A 24 -11.30 23.70 -2.24
N PRO A 25 -11.28 24.57 -1.24
CA PRO A 25 -10.14 24.68 -0.33
C PRO A 25 -9.79 23.36 0.35
N LEU A 26 -10.79 22.57 0.75
CA LEU A 26 -10.57 21.24 1.34
C LEU A 26 -9.93 20.29 0.33
N LEU A 27 -10.38 20.31 -0.94
CA LEU A 27 -9.79 19.47 -1.98
C LEU A 27 -8.34 19.88 -2.29
N LEU A 28 -8.01 21.18 -2.21
CA LEU A 28 -6.64 21.69 -2.42
C LEU A 28 -5.67 21.25 -1.30
N VAL A 29 -6.18 20.87 -0.13
CA VAL A 29 -5.35 20.28 0.95
C VAL A 29 -4.90 18.86 0.60
N LEU A 30 -5.62 18.11 -0.24
CA LEU A 30 -5.31 16.72 -0.55
C LEU A 30 -3.93 16.51 -1.19
N PRO A 31 -3.50 17.29 -2.20
CA PRO A 31 -2.13 17.19 -2.73
C PRO A 31 -1.07 17.48 -1.66
N ILE A 32 -1.32 18.45 -0.78
CA ILE A 32 -0.40 18.76 0.32
C ILE A 32 -0.31 17.58 1.27
N LYS A 33 -1.46 17.00 1.67
CA LYS A 33 -1.53 15.78 2.49
C LYS A 33 -0.74 14.64 1.86
N LEU A 34 -0.90 14.41 0.54
CA LEU A 34 -0.17 13.37 -0.20
C LEU A 34 1.34 13.61 -0.11
N MET A 35 1.80 14.84 -0.38
CA MET A 35 3.22 15.19 -0.33
C MET A 35 3.80 15.02 1.08
N VAL A 36 3.07 15.47 2.11
CA VAL A 36 3.50 15.32 3.52
C VAL A 36 3.58 13.85 3.91
N LEU A 37 2.58 13.04 3.55
CA LEU A 37 2.56 11.62 3.84
C LEU A 37 3.69 10.89 3.12
N PHE A 38 3.90 11.17 1.83
CA PHE A 38 5.01 10.63 1.06
C PHE A 38 6.37 10.98 1.71
N ALA A 39 6.59 12.24 2.05
CA ALA A 39 7.81 12.66 2.72
C ALA A 39 8.01 11.96 4.08
N LEU A 40 6.95 11.81 4.87
CA LEU A 40 6.99 11.11 6.15
C LEU A 40 7.40 9.64 5.98
N LEU A 41 6.83 8.95 4.98
CA LEU A 41 7.14 7.55 4.68
C LEU A 41 8.59 7.39 4.21
N LEU A 42 9.13 8.33 3.45
CA LEU A 42 10.56 8.36 3.11
C LEU A 42 11.45 8.60 4.33
N VAL A 43 11.01 9.42 5.30
CA VAL A 43 11.75 9.62 6.57
C VAL A 43 11.83 8.34 7.37
N ILE A 44 10.77 7.50 7.34
CA ILE A 44 10.74 6.16 7.97
C ILE A 44 11.59 5.14 7.17
N ARG A 45 12.22 5.57 6.06
CA ARG A 45 13.12 4.77 5.20
C ARG A 45 12.42 3.73 4.33
N LEU A 46 11.13 3.94 4.05
CA LEU A 46 10.44 3.14 3.03
C LEU A 46 10.95 3.49 1.63
N ARG A 47 10.87 2.53 0.72
CA ARG A 47 11.19 2.73 -0.70
C ARG A 47 10.24 3.78 -1.30
N SER A 48 10.74 4.54 -2.27
CA SER A 48 9.94 5.54 -2.98
C SER A 48 8.68 4.95 -3.60
N TYR A 49 8.76 3.73 -4.13
CA TYR A 49 7.62 2.99 -4.67
C TYR A 49 6.55 2.72 -3.61
N THR A 50 6.91 2.07 -2.52
CA THR A 50 5.99 1.76 -1.40
C THR A 50 5.40 3.04 -0.81
N ALA A 51 6.24 4.05 -0.57
CA ALA A 51 5.81 5.33 -0.03
C ALA A 51 4.81 6.04 -0.95
N PHE A 52 5.04 6.00 -2.28
CA PHE A 52 4.17 6.61 -3.27
C PHE A 52 2.80 5.92 -3.33
N LEU A 53 2.78 4.59 -3.46
CA LEU A 53 1.54 3.81 -3.50
C LEU A 53 0.71 3.98 -2.23
N MET A 54 1.34 3.89 -1.05
CA MET A 54 0.66 4.13 0.23
C MET A 54 0.09 5.55 0.31
N SER A 55 0.82 6.55 -0.17
CA SER A 55 0.34 7.94 -0.15
C SER A 55 -0.87 8.14 -1.06
N ILE A 56 -0.91 7.50 -2.23
CA ILE A 56 -2.06 7.52 -3.14
C ILE A 56 -3.25 6.77 -2.53
N THR A 57 -3.02 5.61 -1.93
CA THR A 57 -4.08 4.82 -1.27
C THR A 57 -4.74 5.61 -0.15
N LEU A 58 -3.97 6.38 0.61
CA LEU A 58 -4.46 7.22 1.70
C LEU A 58 -4.82 8.66 1.27
N PHE A 59 -4.91 8.91 -0.04
CA PHE A 59 -5.17 10.25 -0.58
C PHE A 59 -6.53 10.81 -0.16
N SER A 60 -7.59 10.02 -0.24
CA SER A 60 -8.97 10.45 0.04
C SER A 60 -9.18 10.88 1.51
N TYR A 61 -10.23 11.61 1.74
CA TYR A 61 -10.75 11.83 3.08
C TYR A 61 -11.45 10.56 3.58
N SER A 62 -11.48 10.40 4.91
CA SER A 62 -12.22 9.30 5.52
C SER A 62 -13.68 9.69 5.72
N GLU A 63 -14.59 8.74 5.52
CA GLU A 63 -16.01 8.91 5.87
C GLU A 63 -16.24 9.22 7.35
N PHE A 64 -15.33 8.84 8.23
CA PHE A 64 -15.40 9.17 9.65
C PHE A 64 -15.36 10.68 9.90
N ALA A 65 -14.78 11.47 8.99
CA ALA A 65 -14.81 12.93 9.08
C ALA A 65 -16.24 13.48 9.13
N LEU A 66 -17.19 12.87 8.39
CA LEU A 66 -18.60 13.24 8.43
C LEU A 66 -19.26 12.92 9.76
N ILE A 67 -18.92 11.76 10.34
CA ILE A 67 -19.47 11.35 11.65
C ILE A 67 -19.00 12.31 12.74
N VAL A 68 -17.71 12.65 12.74
CA VAL A 68 -17.13 13.60 13.68
C VAL A 68 -17.75 14.99 13.50
N ALA A 69 -17.85 15.46 12.25
CA ALA A 69 -18.45 16.75 11.94
C ALA A 69 -19.94 16.82 12.37
N ALA A 70 -20.72 15.77 12.10
CA ALA A 70 -22.12 15.69 12.52
C ALA A 70 -22.27 15.71 14.03
N THR A 71 -21.37 15.04 14.76
CA THR A 71 -21.35 15.06 16.23
C THR A 71 -21.06 16.46 16.75
N TRP A 72 -20.05 17.14 16.21
CA TRP A 72 -19.68 18.49 16.59
C TRP A 72 -20.77 19.53 16.25
N ALA A 73 -21.41 19.39 15.10
CA ALA A 73 -22.55 20.22 14.74
C ALA A 73 -23.73 20.00 15.71
N GLY A 74 -23.99 18.77 16.12
CA GLY A 74 -25.01 18.44 17.11
C GLY A 74 -24.76 19.02 18.53
N THR A 75 -23.49 19.23 18.87
CA THR A 75 -23.09 19.89 20.14
C THR A 75 -22.95 21.41 20.01
N GLY A 76 -23.15 21.97 18.83
CA GLY A 76 -23.01 23.41 18.57
C GLY A 76 -21.57 23.92 18.47
N LEU A 77 -20.58 23.01 18.40
CA LEU A 77 -19.16 23.36 18.23
C LEU A 77 -18.84 23.90 16.85
N ILE A 78 -19.56 23.43 15.83
CA ILE A 78 -19.45 23.94 14.46
C ILE A 78 -20.87 24.23 13.90
N PRO A 79 -20.99 25.18 12.95
CA PRO A 79 -22.25 25.44 12.27
C PRO A 79 -22.71 24.22 11.47
N THR A 80 -24.01 23.94 11.45
CA THR A 80 -24.59 22.86 10.65
C THR A 80 -24.37 23.04 9.15
N SER A 81 -24.18 24.28 8.68
CA SER A 81 -23.89 24.64 7.29
C SER A 81 -22.55 24.06 6.78
N VAL A 82 -21.63 23.65 7.65
CA VAL A 82 -20.36 23.03 7.28
C VAL A 82 -20.53 21.56 6.85
N LEU A 83 -21.57 20.87 7.31
CA LEU A 83 -21.80 19.46 6.99
C LEU A 83 -21.94 19.18 5.48
N PRO A 84 -22.74 19.95 4.71
CA PRO A 84 -22.80 19.82 3.27
C PRO A 84 -21.42 19.96 2.60
N VAL A 85 -20.64 20.95 3.03
CA VAL A 85 -19.30 21.22 2.47
C VAL A 85 -18.36 20.02 2.69
N ILE A 86 -18.33 19.47 3.91
CA ILE A 86 -17.52 18.28 4.23
C ILE A 86 -18.02 17.07 3.43
N ALA A 87 -19.33 16.87 3.31
CA ALA A 87 -19.91 15.76 2.57
C ALA A 87 -19.50 15.79 1.09
N VAL A 88 -19.56 16.97 0.46
CA VAL A 88 -19.12 17.18 -0.92
C VAL A 88 -17.61 16.95 -1.05
N ALA A 89 -16.81 17.51 -0.14
CA ALA A 89 -15.35 17.34 -0.17
C ALA A 89 -14.93 15.85 -0.04
N VAL A 90 -15.56 15.11 0.88
CA VAL A 90 -15.33 13.66 1.06
C VAL A 90 -15.71 12.90 -0.20
N THR A 91 -16.90 13.14 -0.75
CA THR A 91 -17.38 12.47 -1.98
C THR A 91 -16.45 12.74 -3.16
N LEU A 92 -16.11 14.00 -3.41
CA LEU A 92 -15.20 14.36 -4.50
C LEU A 92 -13.80 13.79 -4.29
N SER A 93 -13.32 13.70 -3.04
CA SER A 93 -12.04 13.06 -2.76
C SER A 93 -12.01 11.60 -3.18
N PHE A 94 -13.08 10.84 -2.98
CA PHE A 94 -13.21 9.46 -3.47
C PHE A 94 -13.25 9.37 -5.00
N VAL A 95 -14.02 10.28 -5.63
CA VAL A 95 -14.10 10.35 -7.11
C VAL A 95 -12.71 10.60 -7.73
N ILE A 96 -11.89 11.46 -7.10
CA ILE A 96 -10.53 11.75 -7.55
C ILE A 96 -9.58 10.58 -7.20
N SER A 97 -9.73 10.00 -6.01
CA SER A 97 -8.87 8.91 -5.53
C SER A 97 -9.01 7.63 -6.35
N ALA A 98 -10.21 7.32 -6.85
CA ALA A 98 -10.45 6.08 -7.58
C ALA A 98 -9.58 5.93 -8.84
N PRO A 99 -9.51 6.91 -9.78
CA PRO A 99 -8.60 6.83 -10.91
C PRO A 99 -7.13 6.92 -10.49
N LEU A 100 -6.78 7.72 -9.47
CA LEU A 100 -5.41 7.79 -8.97
C LEU A 100 -4.91 6.44 -8.48
N ASN A 101 -5.72 5.70 -7.72
CA ASN A 101 -5.38 4.35 -7.26
C ASN A 101 -5.31 3.36 -8.42
N ARG A 102 -6.23 3.46 -9.40
CA ARG A 102 -6.24 2.56 -10.56
C ARG A 102 -4.98 2.68 -11.41
N PHE A 103 -4.48 3.90 -11.58
CA PHE A 103 -3.30 4.20 -12.41
C PHE A 103 -2.05 4.49 -11.56
N ALA A 104 -2.03 4.03 -10.28
CA ALA A 104 -0.94 4.36 -9.37
C ALA A 104 0.42 3.82 -9.83
N HIS A 105 0.45 2.64 -10.46
CA HIS A 105 1.67 2.04 -11.00
C HIS A 105 2.21 2.84 -12.18
N GLU A 106 1.37 3.15 -13.15
CA GLU A 106 1.74 3.93 -14.32
C GLU A 106 2.19 5.35 -13.94
N LEU A 107 1.51 5.93 -12.93
CA LEU A 107 1.92 7.23 -12.39
C LEU A 107 3.28 7.16 -11.70
N TYR A 108 3.56 6.06 -10.96
CA TYR A 108 4.88 5.89 -10.37
C TYR A 108 5.96 5.77 -11.44
N GLU A 109 5.76 4.95 -12.47
CA GLU A 109 6.72 4.78 -13.58
C GLU A 109 7.03 6.11 -14.25
N LEU A 110 6.03 6.98 -14.45
CA LEU A 110 6.23 8.31 -15.04
C LEU A 110 7.13 9.21 -14.19
N PHE A 111 7.01 9.10 -12.85
CA PHE A 111 7.76 9.89 -11.88
C PHE A 111 8.90 9.12 -11.20
N GLU A 112 9.21 7.91 -11.62
CA GLU A 112 10.20 7.03 -10.97
C GLU A 112 11.54 7.74 -10.73
N ARG A 113 12.12 8.34 -11.80
CA ARG A 113 13.44 8.96 -11.73
C ARG A 113 13.58 10.05 -10.67
N PRO A 114 12.69 11.07 -10.58
CA PRO A 114 12.75 12.05 -9.52
C PRO A 114 12.43 11.47 -8.14
N LEU A 115 11.50 10.53 -8.02
CA LEU A 115 11.10 9.93 -6.75
C LEU A 115 12.24 9.09 -6.15
N MET A 116 12.95 8.30 -6.96
CA MET A 116 14.10 7.52 -6.53
C MET A 116 15.25 8.38 -5.99
N ARG A 117 15.41 9.63 -6.47
CA ARG A 117 16.42 10.57 -5.95
C ARG A 117 16.15 11.02 -4.52
N LEU A 118 14.89 10.97 -4.10
CA LEU A 118 14.45 11.32 -2.75
C LEU A 118 14.58 10.15 -1.78
N GLU A 119 14.78 8.93 -2.32
CA GLU A 119 14.95 7.73 -1.51
C GLU A 119 16.26 7.75 -0.72
N ARG A 120 16.19 7.36 0.54
CA ARG A 120 17.39 7.25 1.39
C ARG A 120 18.15 5.98 1.04
N THR A 121 19.48 6.09 1.08
CA THR A 121 20.38 4.96 0.82
C THR A 121 20.24 3.85 1.88
N ASP A 122 19.88 4.23 3.10
CA ASP A 122 19.67 3.33 4.23
C ASP A 122 18.19 2.98 4.35
N ARG A 123 17.80 1.85 3.76
CA ARG A 123 16.42 1.37 3.69
C ARG A 123 15.97 0.73 5.00
N HIS A 124 14.65 0.68 5.21
CA HIS A 124 14.04 -0.06 6.31
C HIS A 124 14.47 -1.54 6.25
N PRO A 125 14.70 -2.23 7.38
CA PRO A 125 15.11 -3.64 7.39
C PRO A 125 14.23 -4.56 6.55
N ASP A 126 12.92 -4.32 6.52
CA ASP A 126 11.96 -5.12 5.76
C ASP A 126 11.99 -4.83 4.24
N GLU A 127 12.63 -3.73 3.82
CA GLU A 127 12.78 -3.34 2.42
C GLU A 127 14.22 -3.49 1.89
N GLN A 128 15.06 -4.20 2.61
CA GLN A 128 16.41 -4.48 2.14
C GLN A 128 16.40 -5.43 0.95
N PRO A 129 17.35 -5.28 0.00
CA PRO A 129 17.47 -6.18 -1.12
C PRO A 129 17.63 -7.62 -0.64
N LEU A 130 16.77 -8.49 -1.11
CA LEU A 130 16.80 -9.91 -0.81
C LEU A 130 18.03 -10.55 -1.46
N THR A 131 18.96 -10.99 -0.61
CA THR A 131 20.09 -11.80 -1.06
C THR A 131 19.74 -13.27 -0.89
N LEU A 132 19.70 -14.00 -2.00
CA LEU A 132 19.46 -15.46 -1.99
C LEU A 132 20.66 -16.25 -1.45
N GLY A 133 21.76 -15.55 -1.05
CA GLY A 133 22.93 -16.10 -0.33
C GLY A 133 23.49 -17.37 -0.93
N GLY A 134 23.66 -17.41 -2.27
CA GLY A 134 24.23 -18.53 -2.98
C GLY A 134 23.28 -19.72 -3.19
N ALA A 135 21.97 -19.51 -3.09
CA ALA A 135 20.98 -20.50 -3.51
C ALA A 135 21.03 -20.74 -5.03
N HIS A 136 20.84 -21.99 -5.42
CA HIS A 136 20.75 -22.39 -6.82
C HIS A 136 19.29 -22.45 -7.27
N VAL A 137 18.37 -22.77 -6.36
CA VAL A 137 16.94 -22.89 -6.66
C VAL A 137 16.13 -21.97 -5.74
N LEU A 138 15.20 -21.25 -6.35
CA LEU A 138 14.20 -20.43 -5.66
C LEU A 138 12.83 -21.08 -5.82
N VAL A 139 12.18 -21.41 -4.70
CA VAL A 139 10.80 -21.92 -4.67
C VAL A 139 9.88 -20.80 -4.23
N ILE A 140 8.88 -20.48 -5.07
CA ILE A 140 7.90 -19.42 -4.82
C ILE A 140 6.55 -20.04 -4.44
N GLY A 141 6.06 -19.69 -3.24
CA GLY A 141 4.86 -20.25 -2.63
C GLY A 141 5.18 -21.51 -1.83
N LEU A 142 5.14 -21.41 -0.50
CA LEU A 142 5.44 -22.50 0.42
C LEU A 142 4.16 -23.15 0.98
N GLY A 143 3.19 -23.37 0.09
CA GLY A 143 2.05 -24.22 0.35
C GLY A 143 2.43 -25.71 0.40
N ARG A 144 1.45 -26.61 0.37
CA ARG A 144 1.70 -28.07 0.42
C ARG A 144 2.63 -28.55 -0.70
N ILE A 145 2.41 -28.06 -1.93
CA ILE A 145 3.21 -28.47 -3.09
C ILE A 145 4.62 -27.86 -2.98
N GLY A 146 4.72 -26.54 -2.72
CA GLY A 146 6.00 -25.87 -2.62
C GLY A 146 6.89 -26.41 -1.51
N THR A 147 6.31 -26.77 -0.38
CA THR A 147 7.05 -27.43 0.71
C THR A 147 7.60 -28.78 0.27
N ALA A 148 6.80 -29.61 -0.40
CA ALA A 148 7.26 -30.92 -0.89
C ALA A 148 8.38 -30.78 -1.93
N VAL A 149 8.26 -29.80 -2.85
CA VAL A 149 9.31 -29.50 -3.84
C VAL A 149 10.58 -29.00 -3.15
N PHE A 150 10.44 -28.09 -2.17
CA PHE A 150 11.57 -27.58 -1.40
C PHE A 150 12.35 -28.71 -0.70
N ASP A 151 11.62 -29.59 -0.02
CA ASP A 151 12.22 -30.71 0.72
C ASP A 151 12.91 -31.70 -0.24
N SER A 152 12.25 -32.11 -1.35
CA SER A 152 12.82 -32.98 -2.37
C SER A 152 14.11 -32.41 -2.96
N LEU A 153 14.14 -31.15 -3.34
CA LEU A 153 15.33 -30.51 -3.89
C LEU A 153 16.45 -30.39 -2.85
N THR A 154 16.09 -30.19 -1.59
CA THR A 154 17.07 -30.13 -0.50
C THR A 154 17.67 -31.52 -0.23
N ASP A 155 16.86 -32.58 -0.29
CA ASP A 155 17.32 -33.95 -0.15
C ASP A 155 18.24 -34.39 -1.30
N ASP A 156 18.01 -33.84 -2.49
CA ASP A 156 18.90 -34.03 -3.66
C ASP A 156 20.21 -33.22 -3.55
N GLY A 157 20.39 -32.45 -2.46
CA GLY A 157 21.62 -31.69 -2.20
C GLY A 157 21.66 -30.29 -2.80
N GLU A 158 20.54 -29.81 -3.33
CA GLU A 158 20.43 -28.47 -3.90
C GLU A 158 20.38 -27.39 -2.80
N LYS A 159 20.92 -26.22 -3.11
CA LYS A 159 20.82 -25.05 -2.24
C LYS A 159 19.53 -24.30 -2.54
N VAL A 160 18.49 -24.62 -1.79
CA VAL A 160 17.15 -24.08 -2.00
C VAL A 160 16.87 -22.89 -1.06
N VAL A 161 16.18 -21.89 -1.58
CA VAL A 161 15.54 -20.82 -0.79
C VAL A 161 14.07 -20.77 -1.17
N GLY A 162 13.20 -20.73 -0.15
CA GLY A 162 11.77 -20.56 -0.36
C GLY A 162 11.33 -19.13 -0.06
N ILE A 163 10.34 -18.64 -0.79
CA ILE A 163 9.65 -17.39 -0.48
C ILE A 163 8.14 -17.61 -0.39
N ASP A 164 7.50 -16.90 0.53
CA ASP A 164 6.05 -16.85 0.68
C ASP A 164 5.66 -15.46 1.22
N ALA A 165 4.49 -14.99 0.82
CA ALA A 165 3.93 -13.72 1.27
C ALA A 165 3.15 -13.84 2.60
N ASP A 166 3.03 -15.04 3.17
CA ASP A 166 2.36 -15.28 4.44
C ASP A 166 3.39 -15.39 5.59
N PRO A 167 3.48 -14.37 6.48
CA PRO A 167 4.44 -14.40 7.60
C PRO A 167 4.20 -15.57 8.57
N GLY A 168 2.94 -16.01 8.72
CA GLY A 168 2.59 -17.10 9.63
C GLY A 168 3.16 -18.44 9.15
N LYS A 169 3.17 -18.67 7.84
CA LYS A 169 3.78 -19.89 7.26
C LYS A 169 5.30 -19.86 7.39
N LEU A 170 5.91 -18.69 7.16
CA LEU A 170 7.36 -18.57 7.20
C LEU A 170 7.97 -18.97 8.55
N GLU A 171 7.30 -18.60 9.64
CA GLU A 171 7.78 -18.96 10.97
C GLU A 171 7.79 -20.49 11.18
N SER A 172 6.76 -21.19 10.73
CA SER A 172 6.70 -22.66 10.79
C SER A 172 7.78 -23.33 9.95
N HIS A 173 8.08 -22.76 8.77
CA HIS A 173 9.16 -23.25 7.90
C HIS A 173 10.55 -23.01 8.49
N ARG A 174 10.77 -21.86 9.13
CA ARG A 174 12.03 -21.58 9.85
C ARG A 174 12.26 -22.54 11.00
N GLN A 175 11.22 -22.81 11.77
CA GLN A 175 11.29 -23.80 12.87
C GLN A 175 11.58 -25.21 12.36
N ALA A 176 11.13 -25.54 11.15
CA ALA A 176 11.46 -26.79 10.47
C ALA A 176 12.87 -26.78 9.82
N GLY A 177 13.67 -25.75 10.03
CA GLY A 177 15.03 -25.64 9.51
C GLY A 177 15.13 -25.24 8.02
N ARG A 178 14.02 -24.88 7.39
CA ARG A 178 14.02 -24.45 5.98
C ARG A 178 14.51 -23.02 5.86
N ARG A 179 15.31 -22.78 4.83
CA ARG A 179 15.75 -21.43 4.51
C ARG A 179 14.67 -20.69 3.74
N VAL A 180 13.96 -19.83 4.43
CA VAL A 180 12.80 -19.11 3.87
C VAL A 180 12.88 -17.61 4.13
N VAL A 181 12.36 -16.84 3.20
CA VAL A 181 12.36 -15.39 3.25
C VAL A 181 10.96 -14.86 2.93
N PHE A 182 10.57 -13.82 3.65
CA PHE A 182 9.34 -13.09 3.35
C PHE A 182 9.51 -12.29 2.06
N ALA A 183 8.69 -12.57 1.07
CA ALA A 183 8.58 -11.72 -0.11
C ALA A 183 7.27 -12.02 -0.85
N ASP A 184 6.74 -11.00 -1.48
CA ASP A 184 5.61 -11.09 -2.40
C ASP A 184 6.16 -11.16 -3.84
N ALA A 185 5.91 -12.27 -4.50
CA ALA A 185 6.34 -12.47 -5.89
C ALA A 185 5.47 -11.70 -6.90
N GLU A 186 4.32 -11.20 -6.48
CA GLU A 186 3.46 -10.33 -7.29
C GLU A 186 3.95 -8.87 -7.26
N ASP A 187 4.82 -8.50 -6.29
CA ASP A 187 5.44 -7.17 -6.25
C ASP A 187 6.52 -7.02 -7.33
N PRO A 188 6.34 -6.16 -8.34
CA PRO A 188 7.38 -5.86 -9.34
C PRO A 188 8.69 -5.41 -8.71
N GLY A 189 8.62 -4.73 -7.57
CA GLY A 189 9.77 -4.27 -6.82
C GLY A 189 10.61 -5.40 -6.22
N PHE A 190 10.01 -6.55 -5.92
CA PHE A 190 10.74 -7.75 -5.50
C PHE A 190 11.72 -8.17 -6.59
N TRP A 191 11.26 -8.32 -7.84
CA TRP A 191 12.08 -8.76 -8.97
C TRP A 191 13.19 -7.78 -9.31
N ASN A 192 12.93 -6.48 -9.24
CA ASN A 192 13.91 -5.43 -9.50
C ASN A 192 15.04 -5.38 -8.45
N ASN A 193 14.78 -5.84 -7.23
CA ASN A 193 15.74 -5.84 -6.13
C ASN A 193 16.34 -7.23 -5.84
N LEU A 194 15.84 -8.27 -6.50
CA LEU A 194 16.36 -9.63 -6.35
C LEU A 194 17.75 -9.73 -6.96
N ARG A 195 18.74 -10.05 -6.13
CA ARG A 195 20.08 -10.35 -6.60
C ARG A 195 20.15 -11.84 -6.90
N PHE A 196 20.03 -12.19 -8.18
CA PHE A 196 19.97 -13.57 -8.65
C PHE A 196 21.21 -14.39 -8.28
N GLY A 197 22.38 -13.76 -8.14
CA GLY A 197 23.59 -14.46 -7.74
C GLY A 197 23.92 -15.68 -8.63
N ARG A 198 23.85 -16.89 -8.04
CA ARG A 198 24.04 -18.17 -8.72
C ARG A 198 22.74 -18.93 -8.97
N LEU A 199 21.62 -18.22 -9.03
CA LEU A 199 20.33 -18.84 -9.23
C LEU A 199 20.25 -19.50 -10.62
N GLU A 200 19.91 -20.79 -10.65
CA GLU A 200 19.83 -21.62 -11.87
C GLU A 200 18.37 -21.89 -12.24
N ALA A 201 17.49 -21.98 -11.23
CA ALA A 201 16.08 -22.29 -11.45
C ALA A 201 15.16 -21.53 -10.50
N VAL A 202 13.95 -21.23 -10.98
CA VAL A 202 12.83 -20.70 -10.21
C VAL A 202 11.64 -21.64 -10.38
N VAL A 203 11.10 -22.13 -9.27
CA VAL A 203 9.92 -23.01 -9.24
C VAL A 203 8.75 -22.26 -8.67
N LEU A 204 7.69 -22.09 -9.45
CA LEU A 204 6.44 -21.46 -9.05
C LEU A 204 5.45 -22.54 -8.61
N THR A 205 4.95 -22.43 -7.37
CA THR A 205 4.02 -23.40 -6.76
C THR A 205 2.80 -22.73 -6.13
N MET A 206 2.41 -21.59 -6.70
CA MET A 206 1.24 -20.81 -6.29
C MET A 206 -0.06 -21.38 -6.87
#